data_44ba3245d10e2a06cda474280d41844d
#
_entry.id   44ba3245d10e2a06cda474280d41844d
#
_cell.length_a   1.000
_cell.length_b   1.000
_cell.length_c   1.000
_cell.angle_alpha   90.00
_cell.angle_beta   90.00
_cell.angle_gamma   90.00
#
_symmetry.space_group_name_H-M   'P 1'
#
loop_
_entity.id
_entity.type
_entity.pdbx_description
1 polymer ?
#
loop_
_entity_poly.entity_id
_entity_poly.type
_entity_poly.pdbx_seq_one_letter_code
_entity_poly.pdbx_strand_id
1 'polypeptide(L)'
;MEDKNYDNGSVESVAVDINGIMDMIPHRYPFLMIDKVTDIVPSKRATGIKCVSMAEPHFQGHFPVKPIMPGVLIIEAMAQTAAVLVVHSTGSESKGKVVYFMSIDNARFRKPVVPGDVVYLHVETVRQRGNVWKLSGKAKVDDQVVSEAVFAAMIADS
;
A
#
# COMPACT_ATOMS: atom_id res chain seq x y z
N MET A 1 -3.93 -46.83 16.93
CA MET A 1 -4.50 -45.47 16.78
C MET A 1 -3.35 -44.56 16.40
N GLU A 2 -3.28 -44.25 15.14
CA GLU A 2 -2.24 -43.35 14.60
C GLU A 2 -2.72 -41.91 14.77
N ASP A 3 -2.01 -41.14 15.60
CA ASP A 3 -2.20 -39.72 15.74
C ASP A 3 -1.75 -39.05 14.45
N LYS A 4 -2.70 -38.59 13.66
CA LYS A 4 -2.45 -37.69 12.54
C LYS A 4 -2.13 -36.29 13.09
N ASN A 5 -0.84 -36.02 13.26
CA ASN A 5 -0.34 -34.65 13.41
C ASN A 5 -0.76 -33.87 12.16
N TYR A 6 -1.78 -33.02 12.29
CA TYR A 6 -2.02 -31.94 11.37
C TYR A 6 -0.96 -30.87 11.66
N ASP A 7 0.08 -30.85 10.86
CA ASP A 7 1.02 -29.75 10.78
C ASP A 7 0.24 -28.51 10.29
N ASN A 8 -0.17 -27.69 11.24
CA ASN A 8 -0.67 -26.35 10.99
C ASN A 8 0.54 -25.50 10.58
N GLY A 9 0.95 -25.61 9.33
CA GLY A 9 1.91 -24.74 8.72
C GLY A 9 1.42 -23.30 8.85
N SER A 10 1.80 -22.64 9.95
CA SER A 10 1.69 -21.19 10.06
C SER A 10 2.53 -20.61 8.94
N VAL A 11 1.88 -20.14 7.87
CA VAL A 11 2.53 -19.32 6.87
C VAL A 11 3.03 -18.09 7.63
N GLU A 12 4.34 -18.03 7.91
CA GLU A 12 4.94 -16.83 8.50
C GLU A 12 4.59 -15.65 7.59
N SER A 13 3.82 -14.70 8.13
CA SER A 13 3.48 -13.50 7.40
C SER A 13 4.74 -12.67 7.21
N VAL A 14 5.16 -12.49 5.96
CA VAL A 14 6.32 -11.70 5.62
C VAL A 14 6.02 -10.23 5.89
N ALA A 15 6.94 -9.54 6.57
CA ALA A 15 6.88 -8.11 6.80
C ALA A 15 8.10 -7.42 6.20
N VAL A 16 7.89 -6.24 5.64
CA VAL A 16 8.92 -5.38 5.06
C VAL A 16 8.94 -4.07 5.84
N ASP A 17 10.08 -3.74 6.43
CA ASP A 17 10.29 -2.47 7.14
C ASP A 17 10.61 -1.32 6.17
N ILE A 18 10.81 -0.11 6.71
CA ILE A 18 11.08 1.07 5.89
C ILE A 18 12.33 0.93 5.03
N ASN A 19 13.37 0.27 5.51
CA ASN A 19 14.58 0.05 4.71
C ASN A 19 14.31 -0.88 3.54
N GLY A 20 13.55 -1.95 3.76
CA GLY A 20 13.12 -2.85 2.71
C GLY A 20 12.21 -2.16 1.68
N ILE A 21 11.30 -1.30 2.13
CA ILE A 21 10.44 -0.49 1.24
C ILE A 21 11.31 0.42 0.36
N MET A 22 12.27 1.13 0.94
CA MET A 22 13.17 2.02 0.20
C MET A 22 14.07 1.28 -0.78
N ASP A 23 14.39 0.01 -0.52
CA ASP A 23 15.11 -0.87 -1.46
C ASP A 23 14.22 -1.29 -2.65
N MET A 24 12.91 -1.42 -2.45
CA MET A 24 11.97 -1.92 -3.44
C MET A 24 11.40 -0.82 -4.35
N ILE A 25 11.05 0.34 -3.80
CA ILE A 25 10.38 1.42 -4.53
C ILE A 25 11.22 2.70 -4.54
N PRO A 26 11.13 3.50 -5.61
CA PRO A 26 11.98 4.69 -5.77
C PRO A 26 11.50 5.92 -4.98
N HIS A 27 10.30 5.89 -4.46
CA HIS A 27 9.68 7.00 -3.73
C HIS A 27 10.51 7.41 -2.51
N ARG A 28 10.63 8.72 -2.26
CA ARG A 28 11.36 9.30 -1.13
C ARG A 28 10.57 10.47 -0.54
N TYR A 29 10.97 10.92 0.65
CA TYR A 29 10.43 12.12 1.24
C TYR A 29 10.37 13.28 0.23
N PRO A 30 9.28 14.04 0.12
CA PRO A 30 8.07 13.97 0.96
C PRO A 30 6.97 13.06 0.42
N PHE A 31 7.24 12.26 -0.60
CA PHE A 31 6.24 11.48 -1.34
C PHE A 31 6.19 9.99 -0.99
N LEU A 32 7.08 9.51 -0.15
CA LEU A 32 7.00 8.14 0.40
C LEU A 32 5.89 8.11 1.47
N MET A 33 4.82 7.33 1.21
CA MET A 33 3.58 7.38 1.98
C MET A 33 3.35 6.15 2.87
N ILE A 34 4.29 5.20 2.94
CA ILE A 34 4.14 3.98 3.74
C ILE A 34 5.35 3.76 4.62
N ASP A 35 5.12 3.24 5.81
CA ASP A 35 6.14 3.03 6.84
C ASP A 35 6.51 1.55 7.01
N LYS A 36 5.57 0.66 6.71
CA LYS A 36 5.73 -0.78 6.81
C LYS A 36 4.75 -1.50 5.89
N VAL A 37 5.09 -2.69 5.44
CA VAL A 37 4.15 -3.58 4.72
C VAL A 37 4.15 -4.94 5.40
N THR A 38 2.98 -5.46 5.69
CA THR A 38 2.77 -6.73 6.38
C THR A 38 1.82 -7.64 5.59
N ASP A 39 1.63 -8.86 6.04
CA ASP A 39 0.66 -9.83 5.49
C ASP A 39 0.81 -10.05 3.98
N ILE A 40 2.05 -10.05 3.52
CA ILE A 40 2.37 -10.23 2.11
C ILE A 40 2.14 -11.68 1.71
N VAL A 41 1.23 -11.87 0.77
CA VAL A 41 1.05 -13.11 0.05
C VAL A 41 1.39 -12.83 -1.42
N PRO A 42 2.52 -13.36 -1.94
CA PRO A 42 3.00 -13.03 -3.27
C PRO A 42 1.93 -13.13 -4.34
N SER A 43 1.88 -12.14 -5.22
CA SER A 43 0.92 -11.98 -6.31
C SER A 43 -0.55 -11.85 -5.91
N LYS A 44 -0.87 -11.89 -4.61
CA LYS A 44 -2.26 -11.88 -4.12
C LYS A 44 -2.62 -10.64 -3.32
N ARG A 45 -1.92 -10.37 -2.22
CA ARG A 45 -2.29 -9.28 -1.30
C ARG A 45 -1.13 -8.81 -0.44
N ALA A 46 -1.29 -7.62 0.11
CA ALA A 46 -0.44 -7.06 1.16
C ALA A 46 -1.20 -6.01 1.95
N THR A 47 -0.69 -5.68 3.13
CA THR A 47 -1.21 -4.59 3.96
C THR A 47 -0.11 -3.58 4.23
N GLY A 48 -0.26 -2.37 3.71
CA GLY A 48 0.60 -1.23 4.03
C GLY A 48 0.17 -0.56 5.34
N ILE A 49 1.12 0.00 6.05
CA ILE A 49 0.88 0.78 7.26
C ILE A 49 1.44 2.17 7.05
N LYS A 50 0.59 3.19 7.21
CA LYS A 50 0.98 4.58 7.22
C LYS A 50 0.67 5.22 8.56
N CYS A 51 1.69 5.76 9.21
CA CYS A 51 1.55 6.59 10.40
C CYS A 51 1.40 8.05 9.98
N VAL A 52 0.21 8.61 10.14
CA VAL A 52 -0.06 9.99 9.72
C VAL A 52 0.47 10.96 10.77
N SER A 53 1.36 11.87 10.35
CA SER A 53 2.03 12.83 11.24
C SER A 53 1.82 14.27 10.79
N MET A 54 1.59 15.17 11.74
CA MET A 54 1.54 16.62 11.49
C MET A 54 2.85 17.18 10.92
N ALA A 55 3.97 16.43 11.04
CA ALA A 55 5.26 16.79 10.45
C ALA A 55 5.29 16.65 8.91
N GLU A 56 4.28 16.04 8.31
CA GLU A 56 4.20 15.90 6.86
C GLU A 56 3.86 17.24 6.18
N PRO A 57 4.57 17.63 5.10
CA PRO A 57 4.49 18.98 4.55
C PRO A 57 3.11 19.34 3.98
N HIS A 58 2.32 18.39 3.49
CA HIS A 58 1.01 18.68 2.90
C HIS A 58 -0.01 19.23 3.90
N PHE A 59 0.15 19.00 5.20
CA PHE A 59 -0.76 19.54 6.21
C PHE A 59 -0.64 21.05 6.41
N GLN A 60 0.44 21.68 5.92
CA GLN A 60 0.57 23.13 5.94
C GLN A 60 -0.47 23.83 5.04
N GLY A 61 -0.85 23.17 3.94
CA GLY A 61 -1.80 23.70 2.98
C GLY A 61 -3.15 23.02 2.96
N HIS A 62 -3.26 21.83 3.54
CA HIS A 62 -4.48 21.01 3.43
C HIS A 62 -4.98 20.50 4.80
N PHE A 63 -5.50 21.33 5.69
CA PHE A 63 -5.70 22.77 5.56
C PHE A 63 -5.10 23.48 6.79
N PRO A 64 -4.72 24.76 6.71
CA PRO A 64 -4.07 25.46 7.85
C PRO A 64 -4.85 25.39 9.16
N VAL A 65 -6.17 25.45 9.11
CA VAL A 65 -7.03 25.43 10.31
C VAL A 65 -7.56 24.03 10.65
N LYS A 66 -7.42 23.07 9.75
CA LYS A 66 -7.94 21.70 9.93
C LYS A 66 -7.13 20.73 9.06
N PRO A 67 -6.11 20.10 9.64
CA PRO A 67 -5.26 19.18 8.90
C PRO A 67 -6.04 17.90 8.54
N ILE A 68 -6.14 17.63 7.24
CA ILE A 68 -6.77 16.43 6.69
C ILE A 68 -5.83 15.85 5.65
N MET A 69 -5.57 14.55 5.71
CA MET A 69 -4.77 13.89 4.67
C MET A 69 -5.53 13.94 3.33
N PRO A 70 -4.92 14.48 2.27
CA PRO A 70 -5.55 14.50 0.96
C PRO A 70 -5.96 13.09 0.51
N GLY A 71 -7.22 12.94 0.07
CA GLY A 71 -7.72 11.64 -0.36
C GLY A 71 -6.91 11.02 -1.48
N VAL A 72 -6.42 11.84 -2.41
CA VAL A 72 -5.55 11.38 -3.50
C VAL A 72 -4.23 10.80 -3.00
N LEU A 73 -3.71 11.26 -1.85
CA LEU A 73 -2.51 10.70 -1.24
C LEU A 73 -2.80 9.38 -0.50
N ILE A 74 -4.03 9.13 -0.07
CA ILE A 74 -4.42 7.82 0.44
C ILE A 74 -4.38 6.78 -0.69
N ILE A 75 -4.88 7.14 -1.87
CA ILE A 75 -4.79 6.28 -3.06
C ILE A 75 -3.33 6.07 -3.47
N GLU A 76 -2.50 7.10 -3.42
CA GLU A 76 -1.05 6.98 -3.65
C GLU A 76 -0.40 6.00 -2.67
N ALA A 77 -0.76 6.07 -1.39
CA ALA A 77 -0.26 5.12 -0.38
C ALA A 77 -0.69 3.67 -0.67
N MET A 78 -1.91 3.46 -1.16
CA MET A 78 -2.36 2.13 -1.65
C MET A 78 -1.49 1.67 -2.83
N ALA A 79 -1.19 2.54 -3.77
CA ALA A 79 -0.37 2.21 -4.94
C ALA A 79 1.07 1.88 -4.54
N GLN A 80 1.64 2.57 -3.57
CA GLN A 80 2.97 2.26 -3.05
C GLN A 80 3.00 0.91 -2.32
N THR A 81 1.96 0.59 -1.56
CA THR A 81 1.77 -0.75 -0.97
C THR A 81 1.70 -1.82 -2.05
N ALA A 82 0.94 -1.57 -3.10
CA ALA A 82 0.84 -2.47 -4.25
C ALA A 82 2.18 -2.62 -4.97
N ALA A 83 2.96 -1.55 -5.11
CA ALA A 83 4.30 -1.61 -5.72
C ALA A 83 5.24 -2.52 -4.91
N VAL A 84 5.21 -2.45 -3.59
CA VAL A 84 5.96 -3.38 -2.72
C VAL A 84 5.49 -4.81 -2.93
N LEU A 85 4.19 -5.05 -2.99
CA LEU A 85 3.64 -6.38 -3.30
C LEU A 85 4.14 -6.91 -4.64
N VAL A 86 4.14 -6.08 -5.69
CA VAL A 86 4.60 -6.47 -7.02
C VAL A 86 6.08 -6.81 -7.02
N VAL A 87 6.93 -5.96 -6.44
CA VAL A 87 8.38 -6.20 -6.37
C VAL A 87 8.67 -7.47 -5.56
N HIS A 88 7.99 -7.65 -4.43
CA HIS A 88 8.15 -8.86 -3.61
C HIS A 88 7.75 -10.12 -4.37
N SER A 89 6.76 -10.02 -5.25
CA SER A 89 6.23 -11.14 -6.04
C SER A 89 7.07 -11.48 -7.26
N THR A 90 7.68 -10.47 -7.90
CA THR A 90 8.44 -10.61 -9.16
C THR A 90 9.94 -10.65 -8.97
N GLY A 91 10.44 -10.34 -7.78
CA GLY A 91 11.86 -10.39 -7.43
C GLY A 91 12.65 -9.17 -7.89
N SER A 92 13.98 -9.33 -7.96
CA SER A 92 14.93 -8.23 -8.16
C SER A 92 14.76 -7.45 -9.47
N GLU A 93 14.17 -8.03 -10.49
CA GLU A 93 13.97 -7.38 -11.79
C GLU A 93 13.10 -6.13 -11.72
N SER A 94 12.19 -6.05 -10.75
CA SER A 94 11.27 -4.93 -10.58
C SER A 94 11.72 -3.91 -9.53
N LYS A 95 12.83 -4.16 -8.81
CA LYS A 95 13.34 -3.25 -7.78
C LYS A 95 13.69 -1.87 -8.35
N GLY A 96 13.17 -0.83 -7.69
CA GLY A 96 13.48 0.55 -8.04
C GLY A 96 12.87 1.04 -9.35
N LYS A 97 12.08 0.21 -10.04
CA LYS A 97 11.39 0.62 -11.26
C LYS A 97 10.32 1.67 -10.97
N VAL A 98 10.03 2.49 -11.96
CA VAL A 98 9.01 3.53 -11.87
C VAL A 98 7.63 2.90 -11.99
N VAL A 99 6.70 3.37 -11.17
CA VAL A 99 5.30 2.93 -11.14
C VAL A 99 4.41 4.06 -11.64
N TYR A 100 3.68 3.81 -12.71
CA TYR A 100 2.74 4.78 -13.27
C TYR A 100 1.30 4.32 -13.03
N PHE A 101 0.46 5.21 -12.52
CA PHE A 101 -0.98 5.00 -12.59
C PHE A 101 -1.44 5.03 -14.05
N MET A 102 -2.28 4.05 -14.42
CA MET A 102 -2.98 4.01 -15.69
C MET A 102 -4.44 4.39 -15.56
N SER A 103 -5.07 4.00 -14.45
CA SER A 103 -6.46 4.34 -14.14
C SER A 103 -6.71 4.27 -12.64
N ILE A 104 -7.67 5.05 -12.19
CA ILE A 104 -8.24 4.99 -10.85
C ILE A 104 -9.75 4.96 -11.03
N ASP A 105 -10.37 3.87 -10.56
CA ASP A 105 -11.80 3.64 -10.73
C ASP A 105 -12.47 3.47 -9.36
N ASN A 106 -13.75 3.82 -9.28
CA ASN A 106 -14.58 3.59 -8.09
C ASN A 106 -13.97 4.13 -6.80
N ALA A 107 -13.25 5.25 -6.88
CA ALA A 107 -12.68 5.90 -5.71
C ALA A 107 -13.79 6.46 -4.81
N ARG A 108 -13.70 6.14 -3.52
CA ARG A 108 -14.62 6.62 -2.48
C ARG A 108 -13.82 7.10 -1.27
N PHE A 109 -14.18 8.25 -0.76
CA PHE A 109 -13.64 8.88 0.44
C PHE A 109 -14.76 9.00 1.45
N ARG A 110 -14.74 8.15 2.48
CA ARG A 110 -15.86 7.98 3.40
C ARG A 110 -15.70 8.75 4.69
N LYS A 111 -14.47 8.89 5.17
CA LYS A 111 -14.12 9.58 6.42
C LYS A 111 -12.79 10.29 6.27
N PRO A 112 -12.62 11.49 6.88
CA PRO A 112 -11.32 12.16 6.89
C PRO A 112 -10.29 11.36 7.67
N VAL A 113 -9.05 11.39 7.19
CA VAL A 113 -7.87 10.89 7.87
C VAL A 113 -7.07 12.08 8.37
N VAL A 114 -6.68 12.06 9.62
CA VAL A 114 -6.05 13.19 10.32
C VAL A 114 -4.72 12.78 10.97
N PRO A 115 -3.83 13.74 11.28
CA PRO A 115 -2.62 13.44 12.05
C PRO A 115 -2.93 12.70 13.35
N GLY A 116 -2.14 11.67 13.64
CA GLY A 116 -2.36 10.74 14.75
C GLY A 116 -3.04 9.44 14.35
N ASP A 117 -3.68 9.38 13.19
CA ASP A 117 -4.25 8.13 12.68
C ASP A 117 -3.16 7.19 12.18
N VAL A 118 -3.40 5.89 12.36
CA VAL A 118 -2.66 4.82 11.70
C VAL A 118 -3.56 4.22 10.63
N VAL A 119 -3.13 4.32 9.38
CA VAL A 119 -3.91 3.84 8.22
C VAL A 119 -3.39 2.49 7.78
N TYR A 120 -4.26 1.50 7.73
CA TYR A 120 -3.99 0.18 7.17
C TYR A 120 -4.51 0.10 5.74
N LEU A 121 -3.60 -0.14 4.81
CA LEU A 121 -3.84 -0.11 3.37
C LEU A 121 -3.88 -1.54 2.85
N HIS A 122 -5.07 -2.11 2.78
CA HIS A 122 -5.27 -3.48 2.29
C HIS A 122 -5.37 -3.46 0.77
N VAL A 123 -4.41 -4.09 0.09
CA VAL A 123 -4.42 -4.20 -1.37
C VAL A 123 -4.51 -5.66 -1.80
N GLU A 124 -5.30 -5.91 -2.83
CA GLU A 124 -5.49 -7.23 -3.43
C GLU A 124 -5.38 -7.15 -4.95
N THR A 125 -4.67 -8.10 -5.53
CA THR A 125 -4.57 -8.22 -6.99
C THR A 125 -5.90 -8.70 -7.57
N VAL A 126 -6.47 -7.92 -8.48
CA VAL A 126 -7.64 -8.29 -9.27
C VAL A 126 -7.22 -9.02 -10.54
N ARG A 127 -6.21 -8.49 -11.23
CA ARG A 127 -5.69 -9.06 -12.48
C ARG A 127 -4.29 -8.54 -12.77
N GLN A 128 -3.51 -9.39 -13.44
CA GLN A 128 -2.19 -9.02 -13.98
C GLN A 128 -2.12 -9.41 -15.46
N ARG A 129 -1.56 -8.52 -16.29
CA ARG A 129 -1.20 -8.79 -17.68
C ARG A 129 0.15 -8.13 -17.98
N GLY A 130 1.20 -8.95 -18.19
CA GLY A 130 2.54 -8.43 -18.39
C GLY A 130 2.99 -7.56 -17.22
N ASN A 131 3.37 -6.32 -17.50
CA ASN A 131 3.78 -5.34 -16.51
C ASN A 131 2.63 -4.45 -15.98
N VAL A 132 1.38 -4.75 -16.34
CA VAL A 132 0.19 -4.04 -15.89
C VAL A 132 -0.52 -4.85 -14.81
N TRP A 133 -0.72 -4.22 -13.66
CA TRP A 133 -1.40 -4.78 -12.50
C TRP A 133 -2.67 -4.00 -12.21
N LYS A 134 -3.78 -4.70 -12.04
CA LYS A 134 -5.03 -4.13 -11.55
C LYS A 134 -5.26 -4.63 -10.13
N LEU A 135 -5.46 -3.68 -9.21
CA LEU A 135 -5.58 -3.96 -7.78
C LEU A 135 -6.81 -3.25 -7.21
N SER A 136 -7.37 -3.83 -6.17
CA SER A 136 -8.34 -3.16 -5.31
C SER A 136 -7.65 -2.78 -4.00
N GLY A 137 -7.97 -1.61 -3.47
CA GLY A 137 -7.44 -1.12 -2.20
C GLY A 137 -8.54 -0.63 -1.28
N LYS A 138 -8.38 -0.92 0.02
CA LYS A 138 -9.19 -0.37 1.10
C LYS A 138 -8.28 0.18 2.18
N ALA A 139 -8.47 1.45 2.53
CA ALA A 139 -7.80 2.07 3.66
C ALA A 139 -8.71 2.01 4.88
N LYS A 140 -8.17 1.60 6.02
CA LYS A 140 -8.91 1.49 7.29
C LYS A 140 -8.17 2.24 8.40
N VAL A 141 -8.95 2.91 9.23
CA VAL A 141 -8.53 3.47 10.51
C VAL A 141 -9.48 2.92 11.58
N ASP A 142 -8.94 2.34 12.66
CA ASP A 142 -9.73 1.68 13.72
C ASP A 142 -10.77 0.68 13.16
N ASP A 143 -10.35 -0.16 12.23
CA ASP A 143 -11.17 -1.16 11.51
C ASP A 143 -12.32 -0.59 10.66
N GLN A 144 -12.41 0.72 10.50
CA GLN A 144 -13.42 1.36 9.64
C GLN A 144 -12.81 1.75 8.29
N VAL A 145 -13.50 1.42 7.20
CA VAL A 145 -13.09 1.84 5.86
C VAL A 145 -13.23 3.35 5.73
N VAL A 146 -12.10 4.04 5.53
CA VAL A 146 -12.05 5.49 5.32
C VAL A 146 -11.97 5.85 3.84
N SER A 147 -11.39 4.99 3.03
CA SER A 147 -11.28 5.17 1.58
C SER A 147 -11.16 3.82 0.88
N GLU A 148 -11.56 3.78 -0.38
CA GLU A 148 -11.39 2.62 -1.24
C GLU A 148 -11.24 3.04 -2.70
N ALA A 149 -10.55 2.24 -3.49
CA ALA A 149 -10.42 2.45 -4.93
C ALA A 149 -10.02 1.15 -5.63
N VAL A 150 -10.26 1.11 -6.93
CA VAL A 150 -9.66 0.13 -7.85
C VAL A 150 -8.71 0.90 -8.75
N PHE A 151 -7.50 0.43 -8.92
CA PHE A 151 -6.50 1.13 -9.74
C PHE A 151 -5.69 0.15 -10.58
N ALA A 152 -5.24 0.63 -11.73
CA ALA A 152 -4.28 -0.06 -12.57
C ALA A 152 -2.97 0.71 -12.57
N ALA A 153 -1.88 -0.01 -12.44
CA ALA A 153 -0.54 0.53 -12.45
C ALA A 153 0.34 -0.26 -13.40
N MET A 154 1.26 0.44 -14.06
CA MET A 154 2.27 -0.14 -14.92
C MET A 154 3.63 0.00 -14.27
N ILE A 155 4.39 -1.10 -14.22
CA ILE A 155 5.79 -1.12 -13.81
C ILE A 155 6.63 -0.92 -15.07
N ALA A 156 7.43 0.13 -15.11
CA ALA A 156 8.22 0.50 -16.28
C ALA A 156 9.70 0.65 -15.94
N ASP A 157 10.54 0.38 -16.92
CA ASP A 157 11.95 0.71 -16.84
C ASP A 157 12.11 2.25 -16.79
N SER A 158 13.06 2.72 -15.98
CA SER A 158 13.40 4.14 -15.83
C SER A 158 14.17 4.66 -17.06
#